data_e7b6d31c75e92f884c9f56fc938657e0
#
_entry.id   e7b6d31c75e92f884c9f56fc938657e0
#
_cell.length_a   1.000
_cell.length_b   1.000
_cell.length_c   1.000
_cell.angle_alpha   90.00
_cell.angle_beta   90.00
_cell.angle_gamma   90.00
#
_symmetry.space_group_name_H-M   'P 1'
#
loop_
_entity.id
_entity.type
_entity.pdbx_description
1 polymer ?
#
loop_
_entity_poly.entity_id
_entity_poly.type
_entity_poly.pdbx_seq_one_letter_code
_entity_poly.pdbx_strand_id
1 'polypeptide(L)'
;MAETAQVLIQTPLSHQPNNTHSSFIPTDSSQELISFDDEIPTIDYQLLFAHDHDQRSKALAELRRACEEYGFFYLVNHGIPESVIERALEGISEFFNLTDEEKREFEKKDSTDRIRWGLGFSPGDHQMVKREYLKVLPHPNFQGPSKPLGFSEALEDYYKRDREVILNLARAVSKTLGFEESYLEKVFDVENGTDVSAMNVYPPWFESNTPIGLPAHFDAGYLVSLVQNVNGGLQALHKGRWINVNMPPNSIFINNGDHLEILTNGKYKSPMHRVILNNKVKRISLPTVHGPSLDKFVIPADEFVDEFHPPAYRGMTYKEVLEANGYHIIDGKSCMAQLRL
;
A
#
# COMPACT_ATOMS: atom_id res chain seq x y z
N MET A 1 65.81 11.73 26.07
CA MET A 1 65.11 12.05 27.32
C MET A 1 64.12 13.16 26.99
N ALA A 2 62.88 12.79 26.80
CA ALA A 2 61.76 13.73 26.65
C ALA A 2 60.56 13.08 27.28
N GLU A 3 60.09 13.63 28.40
CA GLU A 3 58.92 13.20 29.15
C GLU A 3 57.65 13.55 28.42
N THR A 4 56.77 12.58 28.34
CA THR A 4 55.42 12.68 27.78
C THR A 4 54.44 13.05 28.89
N ALA A 5 53.88 14.25 28.85
CA ALA A 5 52.80 14.67 29.73
C ALA A 5 51.46 14.14 29.22
N GLN A 6 50.79 13.32 30.04
CA GLN A 6 49.41 12.94 29.87
C GLN A 6 48.49 14.04 30.35
N VAL A 7 47.65 14.55 29.43
CA VAL A 7 46.54 15.45 29.76
C VAL A 7 45.25 14.59 29.91
N LEU A 8 44.73 14.55 31.13
CA LEU A 8 43.42 14.01 31.48
C LEU A 8 42.33 14.99 31.02
N ILE A 9 41.56 14.63 30.02
CA ILE A 9 40.35 15.36 29.66
C ILE A 9 39.19 14.77 30.44
N GLN A 10 38.61 15.53 31.35
CA GLN A 10 37.34 15.22 32.03
C GLN A 10 36.20 15.44 31.09
N THR A 11 35.38 14.42 30.90
CA THR A 11 34.09 14.45 30.18
C THR A 11 33.01 15.05 31.08
N PRO A 12 32.17 15.96 30.57
CA PRO A 12 31.01 16.43 31.31
C PRO A 12 29.87 15.41 31.25
N LEU A 13 29.19 15.20 32.36
CA LEU A 13 27.97 14.44 32.49
C LEU A 13 26.86 15.00 31.58
N SER A 14 26.43 14.22 30.61
CA SER A 14 25.25 14.53 29.80
C SER A 14 23.98 14.11 30.53
N HIS A 15 23.11 15.07 30.78
CA HIS A 15 21.72 14.84 31.17
C HIS A 15 21.02 14.09 30.03
N GLN A 16 20.49 12.92 30.35
CA GLN A 16 19.52 12.21 29.48
C GLN A 16 18.14 12.84 29.69
N PRO A 17 17.43 13.23 28.66
CA PRO A 17 15.99 13.43 28.74
C PRO A 17 15.31 12.06 28.68
N ASN A 18 14.55 11.73 29.71
CA ASN A 18 13.60 10.61 29.69
C ASN A 18 12.52 10.89 28.64
N ASN A 19 12.64 10.29 27.48
CA ASN A 19 11.56 10.20 26.50
C ASN A 19 11.09 8.74 26.42
N THR A 20 10.11 8.41 27.26
CA THR A 20 9.30 7.20 27.15
C THR A 20 8.20 7.42 26.13
N HIS A 21 8.53 7.33 24.84
CA HIS A 21 7.58 6.96 23.81
C HIS A 21 8.05 5.67 23.17
N SER A 22 7.65 4.57 23.83
CA SER A 22 7.77 3.22 23.30
C SER A 22 6.86 3.12 22.08
N SER A 23 7.47 3.08 20.91
CA SER A 23 6.80 2.60 19.68
C SER A 23 6.60 1.09 19.85
N PHE A 24 5.43 0.69 20.32
CA PHE A 24 5.01 -0.71 20.38
C PHE A 24 4.84 -1.22 18.93
N ILE A 25 5.87 -1.89 18.42
CA ILE A 25 5.72 -2.88 17.35
C ILE A 25 5.48 -4.20 18.08
N PRO A 26 4.30 -4.81 17.99
CA PRO A 26 4.08 -6.12 18.58
C PRO A 26 4.92 -7.16 17.82
N THR A 27 5.99 -7.64 18.44
CA THR A 27 6.84 -8.74 17.92
C THR A 27 6.34 -10.11 18.34
N ASP A 28 5.09 -10.25 18.74
CA ASP A 28 4.59 -11.52 19.25
C ASP A 28 3.92 -12.35 18.15
N SER A 29 4.60 -13.44 17.77
CA SER A 29 4.13 -14.45 16.80
C SER A 29 3.10 -15.42 17.39
N SER A 30 2.64 -15.23 18.63
CA SER A 30 1.77 -16.16 19.38
C SER A 30 0.38 -15.61 19.71
N GLN A 31 -0.05 -14.46 19.18
CA GLN A 31 -1.44 -14.06 19.34
C GLN A 31 -2.34 -14.93 18.48
N GLU A 32 -3.12 -15.75 19.15
CA GLU A 32 -4.18 -16.60 18.62
C GLU A 32 -4.98 -15.85 17.54
N LEU A 33 -5.25 -16.56 16.44
CA LEU A 33 -6.17 -16.18 15.37
C LEU A 33 -7.60 -16.09 15.91
N ILE A 34 -7.88 -15.13 16.78
CA ILE A 34 -9.25 -14.81 17.15
C ILE A 34 -9.78 -13.95 16.02
N SER A 35 -10.55 -14.57 15.13
CA SER A 35 -11.35 -13.85 14.13
C SER A 35 -12.44 -13.08 14.87
N PHE A 36 -12.18 -11.81 15.15
CA PHE A 36 -13.27 -10.90 15.45
C PHE A 36 -13.81 -10.44 14.11
N ASP A 37 -15.10 -10.62 13.88
CA ASP A 37 -15.86 -10.03 12.78
C ASP A 37 -16.02 -8.52 13.03
N ASP A 38 -14.91 -7.78 13.08
CA ASP A 38 -14.98 -6.34 12.86
C ASP A 38 -15.27 -6.18 11.36
N GLU A 39 -16.50 -5.83 11.07
CA GLU A 39 -17.02 -5.72 9.71
C GLU A 39 -16.28 -4.60 8.97
N ILE A 40 -15.45 -4.97 8.00
CA ILE A 40 -14.74 -4.00 7.14
C ILE A 40 -15.82 -3.20 6.38
N PRO A 41 -15.77 -1.86 6.39
CA PRO A 41 -16.74 -1.04 5.68
C PRO A 41 -16.82 -1.41 4.21
N THR A 42 -18.04 -1.45 3.68
CA THR A 42 -18.31 -1.69 2.25
C THR A 42 -18.93 -0.43 1.65
N ILE A 43 -18.28 0.13 0.66
CA ILE A 43 -18.70 1.35 -0.04
C ILE A 43 -19.24 0.96 -1.42
N ASP A 44 -20.46 1.38 -1.70
CA ASP A 44 -21.05 1.26 -3.03
C ASP A 44 -20.58 2.43 -3.91
N TYR A 45 -19.74 2.11 -4.90
CA TYR A 45 -19.15 3.12 -5.78
C TYR A 45 -20.21 3.92 -6.55
N GLN A 46 -21.28 3.28 -7.03
CA GLN A 46 -22.31 3.97 -7.81
C GLN A 46 -23.06 5.01 -6.97
N LEU A 47 -23.25 4.75 -5.68
CA LEU A 47 -23.94 5.66 -4.78
C LEU A 47 -23.14 6.93 -4.49
N LEU A 48 -21.80 6.90 -4.63
CA LEU A 48 -20.95 8.09 -4.48
C LEU A 48 -21.28 9.17 -5.54
N PHE A 49 -21.84 8.74 -6.67
CA PHE A 49 -22.17 9.59 -7.82
C PHE A 49 -23.67 9.60 -8.14
N ALA A 50 -24.50 9.12 -7.22
CA ALA A 50 -25.95 9.07 -7.41
C ALA A 50 -26.54 10.47 -7.68
N HIS A 51 -27.53 10.55 -8.55
CA HIS A 51 -28.28 11.79 -8.79
C HIS A 51 -29.11 12.18 -7.57
N ASP A 52 -29.60 11.20 -6.81
CA ASP A 52 -30.29 11.42 -5.56
C ASP A 52 -29.31 11.95 -4.51
N HIS A 53 -29.59 13.18 -4.04
CA HIS A 53 -28.73 13.91 -3.10
C HIS A 53 -28.60 13.18 -1.75
N ASP A 54 -29.68 12.58 -1.26
CA ASP A 54 -29.70 11.92 0.05
C ASP A 54 -28.90 10.62 0.01
N GLN A 55 -29.03 9.82 -1.05
CA GLN A 55 -28.23 8.62 -1.25
C GLN A 55 -26.76 8.95 -1.36
N ARG A 56 -26.41 9.94 -2.19
CA ARG A 56 -25.03 10.38 -2.36
C ARG A 56 -24.43 10.90 -1.05
N SER A 57 -25.17 11.72 -0.30
CA SER A 57 -24.69 12.26 0.98
C SER A 57 -24.42 11.15 2.01
N LYS A 58 -25.27 10.12 2.07
CA LYS A 58 -25.06 8.95 2.93
C LYS A 58 -23.81 8.17 2.52
N ALA A 59 -23.66 7.88 1.22
CA ALA A 59 -22.50 7.15 0.71
C ALA A 59 -21.18 7.92 0.97
N LEU A 60 -21.18 9.25 0.80
CA LEU A 60 -20.02 10.08 1.14
C LEU A 60 -19.73 10.10 2.65
N ALA A 61 -20.75 10.07 3.50
CA ALA A 61 -20.56 9.98 4.95
C ALA A 61 -19.96 8.63 5.36
N GLU A 62 -20.40 7.53 4.74
CA GLU A 62 -19.82 6.20 4.95
C GLU A 62 -18.38 6.12 4.46
N LEU A 63 -18.07 6.67 3.28
CA LEU A 63 -16.71 6.78 2.76
C LEU A 63 -15.81 7.57 3.71
N ARG A 64 -16.30 8.72 4.22
CA ARG A 64 -15.58 9.52 5.20
C ARG A 64 -15.23 8.69 6.43
N ARG A 65 -16.23 8.02 7.02
CA ARG A 65 -16.04 7.15 8.20
C ARG A 65 -15.03 6.04 7.93
N ALA A 66 -15.11 5.38 6.77
CA ALA A 66 -14.18 4.33 6.38
C ALA A 66 -12.73 4.85 6.30
N CYS A 67 -12.51 6.01 5.69
CA CYS A 67 -11.18 6.62 5.60
C CYS A 67 -10.65 7.10 6.95
N GLU A 68 -11.51 7.65 7.84
CA GLU A 68 -11.11 8.19 9.14
C GLU A 68 -10.85 7.08 10.17
N GLU A 69 -11.76 6.10 10.27
CA GLU A 69 -11.73 5.11 11.36
C GLU A 69 -10.90 3.88 11.01
N TYR A 70 -10.95 3.43 9.75
CA TYR A 70 -10.29 2.20 9.30
C TYR A 70 -9.04 2.49 8.46
N GLY A 71 -9.13 3.43 7.54
CA GLY A 71 -8.11 3.66 6.50
C GLY A 71 -8.21 2.67 5.34
N PHE A 72 -9.19 1.74 5.36
CA PHE A 72 -9.43 0.74 4.32
C PHE A 72 -10.90 0.33 4.27
N PHE A 73 -11.34 -0.18 3.10
CA PHE A 73 -12.72 -0.61 2.86
C PHE A 73 -12.82 -1.50 1.61
N TYR A 74 -13.95 -2.15 1.45
CA TYR A 74 -14.32 -2.80 0.19
C TYR A 74 -15.08 -1.82 -0.70
N LEU A 75 -14.75 -1.81 -1.99
CA LEU A 75 -15.46 -1.06 -3.02
C LEU A 75 -16.24 -2.03 -3.88
N VAL A 76 -17.56 -1.91 -3.88
CA VAL A 76 -18.47 -2.72 -4.70
C VAL A 76 -19.13 -1.87 -5.78
N ASN A 77 -19.72 -2.50 -6.80
CA ASN A 77 -20.39 -1.81 -7.92
C ASN A 77 -19.47 -0.82 -8.65
N HIS A 78 -18.16 -1.09 -8.69
CA HIS A 78 -17.13 -0.22 -9.26
C HIS A 78 -17.14 -0.16 -10.80
N GLY A 79 -17.92 -1.00 -11.46
CA GLY A 79 -18.09 -0.97 -12.92
C GLY A 79 -17.01 -1.65 -13.75
N ILE A 80 -15.92 -2.13 -13.14
CA ILE A 80 -14.95 -2.98 -13.86
C ILE A 80 -15.59 -4.35 -14.04
N PRO A 81 -15.74 -4.86 -15.28
CA PRO A 81 -16.29 -6.19 -15.50
C PRO A 81 -15.44 -7.26 -14.83
N GLU A 82 -16.10 -8.22 -14.16
CA GLU A 82 -15.43 -9.35 -13.50
C GLU A 82 -14.47 -10.09 -14.45
N SER A 83 -14.87 -10.29 -15.70
CA SER A 83 -14.03 -10.92 -16.73
C SER A 83 -12.73 -10.16 -17.04
N VAL A 84 -12.66 -8.86 -16.79
CA VAL A 84 -11.41 -8.07 -16.94
C VAL A 84 -10.46 -8.39 -15.78
N ILE A 85 -10.98 -8.44 -14.56
CA ILE A 85 -10.23 -8.82 -13.36
C ILE A 85 -9.73 -10.26 -13.48
N GLU A 86 -10.61 -11.18 -13.87
CA GLU A 86 -10.27 -12.59 -14.06
C GLU A 86 -9.14 -12.78 -15.07
N ARG A 87 -9.24 -12.17 -16.27
CA ARG A 87 -8.19 -12.26 -17.29
C ARG A 87 -6.84 -11.72 -16.80
N ALA A 88 -6.85 -10.63 -16.05
CA ALA A 88 -5.61 -10.10 -15.46
C ALA A 88 -5.01 -11.08 -14.46
N LEU A 89 -5.81 -11.66 -13.56
CA LEU A 89 -5.37 -12.64 -12.56
C LEU A 89 -4.92 -13.97 -13.19
N GLU A 90 -5.59 -14.42 -14.25
CA GLU A 90 -5.19 -15.59 -15.04
C GLU A 90 -3.83 -15.35 -15.69
N GLY A 91 -3.64 -14.22 -16.40
CA GLY A 91 -2.36 -13.87 -16.99
C GLY A 91 -1.22 -13.78 -15.97
N ILE A 92 -1.49 -13.25 -14.76
CA ILE A 92 -0.53 -13.30 -13.65
C ILE A 92 -0.20 -14.74 -13.26
N SER A 93 -1.23 -15.61 -13.15
CA SER A 93 -1.01 -17.03 -12.84
C SER A 93 -0.15 -17.73 -13.90
N GLU A 94 -0.41 -17.47 -15.17
CA GLU A 94 0.33 -18.01 -16.30
C GLU A 94 1.79 -17.49 -16.30
N PHE A 95 2.00 -16.20 -16.05
CA PHE A 95 3.34 -15.62 -15.93
C PHE A 95 4.17 -16.34 -14.87
N PHE A 96 3.63 -16.53 -13.66
CA PHE A 96 4.36 -17.20 -12.59
C PHE A 96 4.52 -18.71 -12.79
N ASN A 97 3.80 -19.32 -13.74
CA ASN A 97 4.01 -20.70 -14.18
C ASN A 97 5.07 -20.83 -15.28
N LEU A 98 5.56 -19.73 -15.87
CA LEU A 98 6.73 -19.76 -16.77
C LEU A 98 7.96 -20.35 -16.06
N THR A 99 8.88 -20.89 -16.83
CA THR A 99 10.16 -21.36 -16.29
C THR A 99 10.97 -20.19 -15.73
N ASP A 100 11.87 -20.45 -14.81
CA ASP A 100 12.75 -19.41 -14.26
C ASP A 100 13.63 -18.78 -15.35
N GLU A 101 13.99 -19.54 -16.39
CA GLU A 101 14.73 -19.02 -17.53
C GLU A 101 13.91 -17.98 -18.31
N GLU A 102 12.64 -18.25 -18.56
CA GLU A 102 11.75 -17.31 -19.23
C GLU A 102 11.47 -16.07 -18.39
N LYS A 103 11.36 -16.21 -17.05
CA LYS A 103 11.15 -15.08 -16.13
C LYS A 103 12.39 -14.20 -15.97
N ARG A 104 13.61 -14.75 -16.16
CA ARG A 104 14.87 -14.00 -16.04
C ARG A 104 15.01 -12.83 -17.01
N GLU A 105 14.30 -12.83 -18.15
CA GLU A 105 14.33 -11.67 -19.04
C GLU A 105 13.76 -10.42 -18.37
N PHE A 106 12.89 -10.61 -17.35
CA PHE A 106 12.26 -9.56 -16.55
C PHE A 106 12.96 -9.33 -15.20
N GLU A 107 14.06 -10.04 -14.93
CA GLU A 107 14.87 -9.79 -13.74
C GLU A 107 15.46 -8.38 -13.81
N LYS A 108 15.36 -7.66 -12.69
CA LYS A 108 15.89 -6.31 -12.61
C LYS A 108 17.39 -6.26 -12.95
N LYS A 109 17.73 -5.43 -13.92
CA LYS A 109 19.10 -5.12 -14.32
C LYS A 109 19.49 -3.71 -13.92
N ASP A 110 18.52 -2.77 -13.99
CA ASP A 110 18.73 -1.36 -13.69
C ASP A 110 17.62 -0.79 -12.79
N SER A 111 17.87 0.33 -12.13
CA SER A 111 16.89 1.04 -11.31
C SER A 111 15.76 1.64 -12.12
N THR A 112 15.96 1.86 -13.42
CA THR A 112 15.00 2.42 -14.37
C THR A 112 14.13 1.38 -15.06
N ASP A 113 14.39 0.08 -14.85
CA ASP A 113 13.59 -0.98 -15.45
C ASP A 113 12.12 -0.85 -15.05
N ARG A 114 11.25 -0.77 -16.07
CA ARG A 114 9.81 -0.61 -15.85
C ARG A 114 9.11 -1.92 -15.50
N ILE A 115 9.70 -3.05 -15.86
CA ILE A 115 9.23 -4.40 -15.56
C ILE A 115 10.31 -5.07 -14.72
N ARG A 116 9.93 -5.65 -13.58
CA ARG A 116 10.88 -6.27 -12.64
C ARG A 116 10.28 -7.49 -12.01
N TRP A 117 10.83 -8.64 -12.34
CA TRP A 117 10.52 -9.87 -11.63
C TRP A 117 11.58 -10.16 -10.55
N GLY A 118 11.16 -10.81 -9.48
CA GLY A 118 12.09 -11.26 -8.44
C GLY A 118 11.40 -12.06 -7.33
N LEU A 119 12.23 -12.47 -6.39
CA LEU A 119 11.82 -13.19 -5.19
C LEU A 119 11.73 -12.20 -4.01
N GLY A 120 10.73 -12.37 -3.16
CA GLY A 120 10.62 -11.62 -1.93
C GLY A 120 11.50 -12.24 -0.84
N PHE A 121 12.36 -11.40 -0.22
CA PHE A 121 13.17 -11.78 0.93
C PHE A 121 12.70 -10.98 2.14
N SER A 122 12.70 -11.62 3.33
CA SER A 122 12.54 -10.90 4.61
C SER A 122 13.92 -10.62 5.18
N PRO A 123 14.33 -9.34 5.35
CA PRO A 123 15.59 -9.03 6.02
C PRO A 123 15.50 -9.41 7.51
N GLY A 124 16.46 -10.19 7.99
CA GLY A 124 16.63 -10.48 9.41
C GLY A 124 16.26 -11.86 9.91
N ASP A 125 15.38 -12.59 9.22
CA ASP A 125 15.17 -14.02 9.44
C ASP A 125 15.74 -14.77 8.25
N HIS A 126 16.58 -15.79 8.52
CA HIS A 126 17.16 -16.66 7.50
C HIS A 126 16.12 -17.56 6.80
N GLN A 127 14.83 -17.33 7.03
CA GLN A 127 13.73 -17.98 6.31
C GLN A 127 13.38 -17.14 5.07
N MET A 128 13.59 -17.73 3.90
CA MET A 128 13.16 -17.18 2.63
C MET A 128 11.63 -17.00 2.66
N VAL A 129 11.16 -15.76 2.59
CA VAL A 129 9.76 -15.50 2.28
C VAL A 129 9.48 -16.09 0.90
N LYS A 130 8.66 -17.13 0.84
CA LYS A 130 8.31 -17.82 -0.42
C LYS A 130 7.29 -17.01 -1.19
N ARG A 131 7.71 -15.86 -1.72
CA ARG A 131 6.90 -14.99 -2.56
C ARG A 131 7.66 -14.65 -3.83
N GLU A 132 7.03 -14.79 -4.97
CA GLU A 132 7.49 -14.16 -6.21
C GLU A 132 6.70 -12.89 -6.47
N TYR A 133 7.32 -11.91 -7.10
CA TYR A 133 6.65 -10.69 -7.53
C TYR A 133 7.02 -10.30 -8.96
N LEU A 134 6.08 -9.65 -9.61
CA LEU A 134 6.30 -8.93 -10.87
C LEU A 134 5.82 -7.48 -10.66
N LYS A 135 6.74 -6.52 -10.75
CA LYS A 135 6.44 -5.09 -10.69
C LYS A 135 6.38 -4.50 -12.08
N VAL A 136 5.38 -3.64 -12.30
CA VAL A 136 5.24 -2.83 -13.50
C VAL A 136 4.83 -1.40 -13.10
N LEU A 137 4.97 -0.46 -14.04
CA LEU A 137 4.49 0.91 -13.90
C LEU A 137 3.27 1.11 -14.81
N PRO A 138 2.03 1.04 -14.27
CA PRO A 138 0.82 1.21 -15.07
C PRO A 138 0.69 2.59 -15.72
N HIS A 139 1.14 3.65 -15.03
CA HIS A 139 1.03 5.02 -15.47
C HIS A 139 2.35 5.77 -15.22
N PRO A 140 2.74 6.79 -16.05
CA PRO A 140 2.01 7.35 -17.17
C PRO A 140 2.10 6.55 -18.48
N ASN A 141 3.10 5.71 -18.66
CA ASN A 141 3.33 4.97 -19.90
C ASN A 141 3.45 3.49 -19.57
N PHE A 142 2.35 2.75 -19.69
CA PHE A 142 2.35 1.31 -19.42
C PHE A 142 3.24 0.55 -20.41
N GLN A 143 4.01 -0.35 -19.84
CA GLN A 143 4.73 -1.39 -20.58
C GLN A 143 4.49 -2.70 -19.82
N GLY A 144 3.85 -3.65 -20.46
CA GLY A 144 3.59 -4.97 -19.92
C GLY A 144 4.67 -5.98 -20.29
N PRO A 145 4.72 -7.12 -19.60
CA PRO A 145 5.61 -8.23 -19.95
C PRO A 145 5.22 -8.80 -21.32
N SER A 146 6.24 -9.20 -22.11
CA SER A 146 6.06 -9.80 -23.43
C SER A 146 5.48 -11.22 -23.38
N LYS A 147 5.47 -11.85 -22.22
CA LYS A 147 4.99 -13.21 -21.94
C LYS A 147 4.16 -13.25 -20.68
N PRO A 148 3.16 -14.16 -20.62
CA PRO A 148 2.60 -14.94 -21.73
C PRO A 148 1.88 -14.08 -22.75
N LEU A 149 1.55 -14.66 -23.91
CA LEU A 149 0.83 -13.95 -24.99
C LEU A 149 -0.55 -13.45 -24.50
N GLY A 150 -0.86 -12.16 -24.74
CA GLY A 150 -2.12 -11.54 -24.33
C GLY A 150 -2.12 -11.01 -22.89
N PHE A 151 -1.07 -11.29 -22.10
CA PHE A 151 -1.00 -10.84 -20.70
C PHE A 151 -0.82 -9.33 -20.59
N SER A 152 0.02 -8.74 -21.42
CA SER A 152 0.21 -7.29 -21.44
C SER A 152 -1.10 -6.55 -21.72
N GLU A 153 -1.85 -7.01 -22.72
CA GLU A 153 -3.15 -6.43 -23.09
C GLU A 153 -4.21 -6.59 -21.99
N ALA A 154 -4.22 -7.73 -21.30
CA ALA A 154 -5.13 -7.95 -20.18
C ALA A 154 -4.82 -7.00 -19.00
N LEU A 155 -3.54 -6.79 -18.70
CA LEU A 155 -3.11 -5.82 -17.68
C LEU A 155 -3.43 -4.39 -18.09
N GLU A 156 -3.22 -4.01 -19.34
CA GLU A 156 -3.50 -2.66 -19.82
C GLU A 156 -4.99 -2.32 -19.70
N ASP A 157 -5.90 -3.23 -20.11
CA ASP A 157 -7.35 -3.06 -19.96
C ASP A 157 -7.74 -2.92 -18.48
N TYR A 158 -7.18 -3.77 -17.60
CA TYR A 158 -7.43 -3.66 -16.17
C TYR A 158 -6.94 -2.31 -15.60
N TYR A 159 -5.69 -1.93 -15.80
CA TYR A 159 -5.11 -0.71 -15.22
C TYR A 159 -5.80 0.57 -15.70
N LYS A 160 -6.21 0.61 -16.95
CA LYS A 160 -6.97 1.75 -17.48
C LYS A 160 -8.28 1.95 -16.71
N ARG A 161 -9.02 0.87 -16.47
CA ARG A 161 -10.29 0.92 -15.74
C ARG A 161 -10.10 1.16 -14.24
N ASP A 162 -9.11 0.50 -13.65
CA ASP A 162 -8.76 0.69 -12.23
C ASP A 162 -8.40 2.14 -11.96
N ARG A 163 -7.56 2.74 -12.80
CA ARG A 163 -7.20 4.15 -12.69
C ARG A 163 -8.41 5.08 -12.80
N GLU A 164 -9.34 4.82 -13.72
CA GLU A 164 -10.58 5.60 -13.84
C GLU A 164 -11.42 5.53 -12.55
N VAL A 165 -11.58 4.34 -11.99
CA VAL A 165 -12.27 4.14 -10.70
C VAL A 165 -11.58 4.92 -9.59
N ILE A 166 -10.26 4.84 -9.48
CA ILE A 166 -9.50 5.51 -8.42
C ILE A 166 -9.50 7.05 -8.58
N LEU A 167 -9.44 7.58 -9.79
CA LEU A 167 -9.57 9.01 -10.02
C LEU A 167 -10.92 9.54 -9.54
N ASN A 168 -12.00 8.85 -9.89
CA ASN A 168 -13.34 9.22 -9.41
C ASN A 168 -13.46 9.04 -7.89
N LEU A 169 -12.87 7.98 -7.32
CA LEU A 169 -12.83 7.80 -5.86
C LEU A 169 -12.06 8.94 -5.18
N ALA A 170 -10.94 9.40 -5.74
CA ALA A 170 -10.18 10.55 -5.23
C ALA A 170 -11.03 11.84 -5.22
N ARG A 171 -11.91 12.04 -6.24
CA ARG A 171 -12.89 13.14 -6.24
C ARG A 171 -13.89 13.01 -5.09
N ALA A 172 -14.41 11.81 -4.88
CA ALA A 172 -15.31 11.54 -3.75
C ALA A 172 -14.60 11.77 -2.40
N VAL A 173 -13.34 11.32 -2.25
CA VAL A 173 -12.51 11.57 -1.06
C VAL A 173 -12.28 13.07 -0.86
N SER A 174 -12.03 13.85 -1.91
CA SER A 174 -11.94 15.32 -1.81
C SER A 174 -13.20 15.92 -1.19
N LYS A 175 -14.39 15.47 -1.61
CA LYS A 175 -15.68 15.90 -1.03
C LYS A 175 -15.82 15.52 0.44
N THR A 176 -15.35 14.32 0.84
CA THR A 176 -15.40 13.90 2.25
C THR A 176 -14.50 14.75 3.14
N LEU A 177 -13.44 15.32 2.59
CA LEU A 177 -12.55 16.27 3.28
C LEU A 177 -13.10 17.70 3.33
N GLY A 178 -14.20 17.98 2.61
CA GLY A 178 -14.83 19.30 2.56
C GLY A 178 -14.34 20.20 1.42
N PHE A 179 -13.58 19.65 0.47
CA PHE A 179 -13.02 20.39 -0.66
C PHE A 179 -13.81 20.21 -1.96
N GLU A 180 -13.38 20.93 -3.00
CA GLU A 180 -13.86 20.69 -4.35
C GLU A 180 -13.40 19.31 -4.86
N GLU A 181 -14.11 18.76 -5.83
CA GLU A 181 -13.85 17.41 -6.34
C GLU A 181 -12.42 17.25 -6.90
N SER A 182 -11.90 18.29 -7.56
CA SER A 182 -10.55 18.27 -8.17
C SER A 182 -9.40 18.54 -7.18
N TYR A 183 -9.68 18.66 -5.88
CA TYR A 183 -8.64 19.03 -4.89
C TYR A 183 -7.47 18.05 -4.85
N LEU A 184 -7.74 16.76 -4.62
CA LEU A 184 -6.67 15.76 -4.58
C LEU A 184 -5.95 15.59 -5.92
N GLU A 185 -6.68 15.72 -7.04
CA GLU A 185 -6.07 15.67 -8.39
C GLU A 185 -5.03 16.77 -8.57
N LYS A 186 -5.32 17.99 -8.11
CA LYS A 186 -4.41 19.14 -8.20
C LYS A 186 -3.26 19.03 -7.22
N VAL A 187 -3.55 18.68 -5.96
CA VAL A 187 -2.53 18.61 -4.90
C VAL A 187 -1.52 17.52 -5.21
N PHE A 188 -1.93 16.38 -5.70
CA PHE A 188 -1.03 15.28 -6.03
C PHE A 188 -0.48 15.34 -7.46
N ASP A 189 -0.96 16.28 -8.28
CA ASP A 189 -0.63 16.34 -9.71
C ASP A 189 -0.84 14.98 -10.39
N VAL A 190 -2.06 14.45 -10.25
CA VAL A 190 -2.38 13.07 -10.60
C VAL A 190 -2.27 12.80 -12.10
N GLU A 191 -2.42 13.83 -12.95
CA GLU A 191 -2.23 13.71 -14.39
C GLU A 191 -0.80 13.24 -14.72
N ASN A 192 0.20 13.80 -14.03
CA ASN A 192 1.61 13.43 -14.12
C ASN A 192 2.03 12.40 -13.07
N GLY A 193 1.06 11.80 -12.38
CA GLY A 193 1.28 10.82 -11.32
C GLY A 193 2.03 9.59 -11.78
N THR A 194 2.52 8.80 -10.85
CA THR A 194 3.20 7.54 -11.15
C THR A 194 2.52 6.41 -10.37
N ASP A 195 1.89 5.50 -11.10
CA ASP A 195 1.31 4.30 -10.51
C ASP A 195 2.33 3.17 -10.52
N VAL A 196 2.33 2.41 -9.44
CA VAL A 196 3.21 1.23 -9.26
C VAL A 196 2.34 0.03 -8.93
N SER A 197 2.44 -1.03 -9.71
CA SER A 197 1.77 -2.29 -9.40
C SER A 197 2.78 -3.38 -9.12
N ALA A 198 2.51 -4.18 -8.08
CA ALA A 198 3.33 -5.30 -7.67
C ALA A 198 2.47 -6.57 -7.58
N MET A 199 2.33 -7.27 -8.69
CA MET A 199 1.67 -8.57 -8.73
C MET A 199 2.45 -9.56 -7.89
N ASN A 200 1.76 -10.30 -7.01
CA ASN A 200 2.42 -11.25 -6.13
C ASN A 200 1.78 -12.63 -6.23
N VAL A 201 2.62 -13.65 -6.13
CA VAL A 201 2.18 -15.03 -5.93
C VAL A 201 2.74 -15.56 -4.61
N TYR A 202 1.85 -16.14 -3.83
CA TYR A 202 2.14 -16.77 -2.56
C TYR A 202 1.78 -18.26 -2.67
N PRO A 203 2.77 -19.18 -2.60
CA PRO A 203 2.49 -20.59 -2.62
C PRO A 203 1.80 -21.04 -1.32
N PRO A 204 1.07 -22.16 -1.33
CA PRO A 204 0.56 -22.75 -0.11
C PRO A 204 1.72 -23.20 0.80
N TRP A 205 1.50 -23.10 2.12
CA TRP A 205 2.48 -23.44 3.14
C TRP A 205 1.95 -24.52 4.06
N PHE A 206 2.62 -25.66 4.10
CA PHE A 206 2.12 -26.86 4.79
C PHE A 206 2.81 -27.13 6.15
N GLU A 207 3.78 -26.30 6.57
CA GLU A 207 4.44 -26.47 7.84
C GLU A 207 3.56 -25.96 9.02
N SER A 208 3.86 -26.39 10.24
CA SER A 208 3.03 -26.11 11.42
C SER A 208 3.04 -24.65 11.89
N ASN A 209 4.00 -23.84 11.44
CA ASN A 209 4.05 -22.40 11.69
C ASN A 209 3.35 -21.62 10.58
N THR A 210 2.84 -20.45 10.89
CA THR A 210 2.22 -19.56 9.89
C THR A 210 3.26 -18.53 9.42
N PRO A 211 3.98 -18.80 8.33
CA PRO A 211 5.02 -17.91 7.88
C PRO A 211 4.44 -16.63 7.28
N ILE A 212 5.19 -15.56 7.44
CA ILE A 212 4.87 -14.26 6.84
C ILE A 212 5.19 -14.32 5.36
N GLY A 213 4.19 -14.11 4.50
CA GLY A 213 4.35 -13.99 3.06
C GLY A 213 4.83 -12.59 2.66
N LEU A 214 4.36 -11.57 3.37
CA LEU A 214 4.79 -10.18 3.23
C LEU A 214 4.77 -9.53 4.61
N PRO A 215 5.91 -9.01 5.12
CA PRO A 215 5.97 -8.34 6.41
C PRO A 215 4.98 -7.18 6.54
N ALA A 216 4.67 -6.80 7.78
CA ALA A 216 3.84 -5.64 8.07
C ALA A 216 4.47 -4.37 7.50
N HIS A 217 3.69 -3.61 6.75
CA HIS A 217 4.13 -2.39 6.07
C HIS A 217 2.97 -1.43 5.86
N PHE A 218 3.29 -0.26 5.39
CA PHE A 218 2.37 0.76 4.89
C PHE A 218 2.59 0.94 3.40
N ASP A 219 1.60 1.42 2.69
CA ASP A 219 1.70 1.68 1.26
C ASP A 219 1.97 3.16 0.97
N ALA A 220 2.89 3.41 0.06
CA ALA A 220 3.08 4.73 -0.52
C ALA A 220 1.86 5.17 -1.35
N GLY A 221 1.89 6.37 -1.93
CA GLY A 221 0.81 6.89 -2.77
C GLY A 221 -0.34 7.52 -1.97
N TYR A 222 -1.43 7.84 -2.65
CA TYR A 222 -2.61 8.45 -2.02
C TYR A 222 -3.75 7.45 -1.80
N LEU A 223 -3.96 6.51 -2.73
CA LEU A 223 -4.90 5.39 -2.62
C LEU A 223 -4.26 4.14 -3.23
N VAL A 224 -4.63 3.00 -2.71
CA VAL A 224 -4.20 1.69 -3.22
C VAL A 224 -5.42 0.84 -3.50
N SER A 225 -5.48 0.26 -4.68
CA SER A 225 -6.47 -0.76 -5.06
C SER A 225 -5.84 -2.14 -5.03
N LEU A 226 -6.60 -3.15 -4.63
CA LEU A 226 -6.16 -4.55 -4.65
C LEU A 226 -7.28 -5.48 -5.05
N VAL A 227 -7.00 -6.35 -6.02
CA VAL A 227 -7.81 -7.52 -6.34
C VAL A 227 -7.00 -8.80 -6.13
N GLN A 228 -7.68 -9.91 -5.87
CA GLN A 228 -7.04 -11.21 -5.59
C GLN A 228 -7.92 -12.37 -6.09
N ASN A 229 -7.28 -13.52 -6.33
CA ASN A 229 -7.98 -14.71 -6.83
C ASN A 229 -8.73 -15.48 -5.74
N VAL A 230 -8.30 -15.40 -4.49
CA VAL A 230 -8.90 -16.10 -3.35
C VAL A 230 -8.79 -15.28 -2.08
N ASN A 231 -9.73 -15.49 -1.17
CA ASN A 231 -9.66 -14.93 0.17
C ASN A 231 -8.65 -15.68 1.06
N GLY A 232 -8.11 -14.95 2.05
CA GLY A 232 -7.16 -15.47 3.03
C GLY A 232 -5.74 -15.01 2.77
N GLY A 233 -5.05 -14.71 3.86
CA GLY A 233 -3.66 -14.26 3.89
C GLY A 233 -3.49 -12.77 4.11
N LEU A 234 -4.24 -11.89 3.47
CA LEU A 234 -4.16 -10.46 3.74
C LEU A 234 -4.79 -10.14 5.09
N GLN A 235 -4.04 -9.38 5.91
CA GLN A 235 -4.49 -8.87 7.20
C GLN A 235 -4.19 -7.38 7.29
N ALA A 236 -5.15 -6.61 7.79
CA ALA A 236 -5.01 -5.19 8.11
C ALA A 236 -5.05 -4.97 9.62
N LEU A 237 -4.25 -4.03 10.13
CA LEU A 237 -4.21 -3.70 11.55
C LEU A 237 -5.26 -2.62 11.85
N HIS A 238 -6.23 -2.94 12.70
CA HIS A 238 -7.26 -2.00 13.16
C HIS A 238 -7.38 -2.05 14.68
N LYS A 239 -7.29 -0.91 15.34
CA LYS A 239 -7.36 -0.78 16.82
C LYS A 239 -6.45 -1.79 17.56
N GLY A 240 -5.23 -1.98 17.05
CA GLY A 240 -4.24 -2.89 17.65
C GLY A 240 -4.47 -4.39 17.40
N ARG A 241 -5.42 -4.77 16.53
CA ARG A 241 -5.71 -6.16 16.17
C ARG A 241 -5.59 -6.39 14.68
N TRP A 242 -5.10 -7.57 14.29
CA TRP A 242 -5.05 -8.00 12.90
C TRP A 242 -6.41 -8.54 12.46
N ILE A 243 -7.02 -7.91 11.46
CA ILE A 243 -8.29 -8.31 10.85
C ILE A 243 -8.00 -9.01 9.54
N ASN A 244 -8.63 -10.17 9.32
CA ASN A 244 -8.56 -10.85 8.04
C ASN A 244 -9.37 -10.11 6.97
N VAL A 245 -8.75 -9.85 5.83
CA VAL A 245 -9.42 -9.24 4.68
C VAL A 245 -10.08 -10.34 3.85
N ASN A 246 -11.39 -10.47 4.00
CA ASN A 246 -12.23 -11.41 3.26
C ASN A 246 -13.12 -10.63 2.28
N MET A 247 -12.62 -10.45 1.07
CA MET A 247 -13.26 -9.62 0.06
C MET A 247 -14.59 -10.23 -0.42
N PRO A 248 -15.67 -9.43 -0.50
CA PRO A 248 -16.87 -9.83 -1.21
C PRO A 248 -16.58 -10.18 -2.67
N PRO A 249 -17.37 -11.05 -3.31
CA PRO A 249 -17.23 -11.32 -4.73
C PRO A 249 -17.25 -10.03 -5.55
N ASN A 250 -16.44 -9.97 -6.58
CA ASN A 250 -16.33 -8.82 -7.49
C ASN A 250 -16.22 -7.47 -6.75
N SER A 251 -15.35 -7.40 -5.73
CA SER A 251 -15.01 -6.17 -5.02
C SER A 251 -13.53 -5.84 -5.17
N ILE A 252 -13.19 -4.59 -4.94
CA ILE A 252 -11.81 -4.11 -4.82
C ILE A 252 -11.57 -3.76 -3.36
N PHE A 253 -10.46 -4.21 -2.78
CA PHE A 253 -9.99 -3.71 -1.49
C PHE A 253 -9.25 -2.40 -1.72
N ILE A 254 -9.66 -1.35 -1.03
CA ILE A 254 -9.06 -0.03 -1.10
C ILE A 254 -8.43 0.30 0.25
N ASN A 255 -7.23 0.86 0.24
CA ASN A 255 -6.65 1.48 1.42
C ASN A 255 -6.06 2.86 1.13
N ASN A 256 -6.05 3.70 2.15
CA ASN A 256 -5.34 4.98 2.12
C ASN A 256 -3.83 4.72 2.03
N GLY A 257 -3.14 5.58 1.30
CA GLY A 257 -1.69 5.56 1.23
C GLY A 257 -1.04 6.67 2.08
N ASP A 258 0.26 6.56 2.26
CA ASP A 258 1.07 7.45 3.13
C ASP A 258 0.95 8.94 2.73
N HIS A 259 0.83 9.24 1.42
CA HIS A 259 0.71 10.63 0.96
C HIS A 259 -0.65 11.25 1.31
N LEU A 260 -1.71 10.44 1.37
CA LEU A 260 -3.00 10.92 1.86
C LEU A 260 -2.97 11.14 3.37
N GLU A 261 -2.26 10.29 4.15
CA GLU A 261 -2.05 10.49 5.58
C GLU A 261 -1.26 11.78 5.84
N ILE A 262 -0.16 12.01 5.12
CA ILE A 262 0.64 13.24 5.25
C ILE A 262 -0.22 14.47 4.93
N LEU A 263 -0.87 14.50 3.76
CA LEU A 263 -1.69 15.61 3.31
C LEU A 263 -2.77 15.99 4.32
N THR A 264 -3.44 15.00 4.90
CA THR A 264 -4.53 15.18 5.86
C THR A 264 -4.07 15.32 7.31
N ASN A 265 -2.76 15.50 7.54
CA ASN A 265 -2.15 15.58 8.88
C ASN A 265 -2.56 14.43 9.80
N GLY A 266 -2.67 13.22 9.25
CA GLY A 266 -3.03 12.01 9.98
C GLY A 266 -4.53 11.79 10.20
N LYS A 267 -5.40 12.60 9.58
CA LYS A 267 -6.86 12.41 9.64
C LYS A 267 -7.28 11.15 8.89
N TYR A 268 -6.74 10.90 7.70
CA TYR A 268 -6.96 9.70 6.89
C TYR A 268 -5.70 8.84 6.91
N LYS A 269 -5.60 7.94 7.88
CA LYS A 269 -4.39 7.15 8.13
C LYS A 269 -4.19 6.07 7.09
N SER A 270 -2.95 5.87 6.70
CA SER A 270 -2.49 4.68 5.99
C SER A 270 -2.48 3.48 6.96
N PRO A 271 -3.18 2.38 6.66
CA PRO A 271 -3.25 1.23 7.55
C PRO A 271 -2.02 0.34 7.41
N MET A 272 -1.47 -0.08 8.54
CA MET A 272 -0.49 -1.16 8.54
C MET A 272 -1.16 -2.47 8.10
N HIS A 273 -0.56 -3.20 7.17
CA HIS A 273 -1.08 -4.49 6.72
C HIS A 273 0.04 -5.48 6.42
N ARG A 274 -0.30 -6.77 6.38
CA ARG A 274 0.64 -7.87 6.14
C ARG A 274 -0.02 -9.01 5.37
N VAL A 275 0.80 -9.93 4.86
CA VAL A 275 0.31 -11.18 4.29
C VAL A 275 0.88 -12.35 5.06
N ILE A 276 0.01 -13.24 5.53
CA ILE A 276 0.35 -14.55 6.07
C ILE A 276 0.10 -15.61 4.99
N LEU A 277 0.92 -16.65 4.96
CA LEU A 277 0.70 -17.76 4.03
C LEU A 277 -0.40 -18.67 4.55
N ASN A 278 -1.22 -19.19 3.66
CA ASN A 278 -2.22 -20.20 3.98
C ASN A 278 -1.78 -21.58 3.50
N ASN A 279 -2.39 -22.63 4.02
CA ASN A 279 -2.02 -24.01 3.71
C ASN A 279 -2.92 -24.69 2.65
N LYS A 280 -3.81 -23.93 2.03
CA LYS A 280 -4.82 -24.53 1.14
C LYS A 280 -4.57 -24.26 -0.33
N VAL A 281 -4.30 -23.00 -0.65
CA VAL A 281 -4.32 -22.54 -2.04
C VAL A 281 -3.21 -21.56 -2.35
N LYS A 282 -2.79 -21.52 -3.60
CA LYS A 282 -1.92 -20.48 -4.15
C LYS A 282 -2.72 -19.18 -4.22
N ARG A 283 -2.27 -18.14 -3.48
CA ARG A 283 -2.86 -16.82 -3.55
C ARG A 283 -2.12 -15.95 -4.56
N ILE A 284 -2.88 -15.28 -5.40
CA ILE A 284 -2.39 -14.26 -6.34
C ILE A 284 -3.06 -12.95 -5.96
N SER A 285 -2.29 -11.86 -5.92
CA SER A 285 -2.81 -10.52 -5.71
C SER A 285 -2.23 -9.52 -6.69
N LEU A 286 -3.05 -8.56 -7.06
CA LEU A 286 -2.75 -7.45 -7.97
C LEU A 286 -3.04 -6.14 -7.24
N PRO A 287 -2.13 -5.65 -6.38
CA PRO A 287 -2.20 -4.31 -5.82
C PRO A 287 -1.68 -3.28 -6.83
N THR A 288 -2.33 -2.11 -6.85
CA THR A 288 -1.88 -0.93 -7.59
C THR A 288 -1.84 0.26 -6.65
N VAL A 289 -0.65 0.80 -6.45
CA VAL A 289 -0.41 2.04 -5.70
C VAL A 289 -0.56 3.20 -6.66
N HIS A 290 -1.53 4.08 -6.39
CA HIS A 290 -1.75 5.30 -7.16
C HIS A 290 -1.01 6.45 -6.49
N GLY A 291 0.03 6.95 -7.17
CA GLY A 291 0.95 7.91 -6.60
C GLY A 291 0.83 9.31 -7.19
N PRO A 292 1.29 10.33 -6.44
CA PRO A 292 1.53 11.67 -6.97
C PRO A 292 2.53 11.66 -8.14
N SER A 293 2.73 12.81 -8.78
CA SER A 293 3.91 12.98 -9.65
C SER A 293 5.19 12.85 -8.82
N LEU A 294 6.24 12.30 -9.40
CA LEU A 294 7.46 11.89 -8.67
C LEU A 294 8.10 13.02 -7.88
N ASP A 295 8.12 14.22 -8.46
CA ASP A 295 8.76 15.41 -7.87
C ASP A 295 7.79 16.23 -7.00
N LYS A 296 6.54 15.77 -6.83
CA LYS A 296 5.57 16.48 -5.98
C LYS A 296 5.95 16.35 -4.52
N PHE A 297 6.23 17.47 -3.89
CA PHE A 297 6.49 17.57 -2.46
C PHE A 297 5.17 17.69 -1.71
N VAL A 298 4.86 16.71 -0.87
CA VAL A 298 3.60 16.65 -0.10
C VAL A 298 3.89 16.94 1.35
N ILE A 299 3.15 17.90 1.91
CA ILE A 299 3.15 18.29 3.33
C ILE A 299 1.71 18.26 3.85
N PRO A 300 1.50 18.31 5.17
CA PRO A 300 0.18 18.59 5.73
C PRO A 300 -0.40 19.88 5.12
N ALA A 301 -1.64 19.80 4.62
CA ALA A 301 -2.32 20.97 4.07
C ALA A 301 -2.72 21.93 5.20
N ASP A 302 -2.66 23.22 4.94
CA ASP A 302 -2.92 24.28 5.93
C ASP A 302 -4.28 24.12 6.58
N GLU A 303 -5.27 23.56 5.86
CA GLU A 303 -6.62 23.32 6.35
C GLU A 303 -6.71 22.24 7.45
N PHE A 304 -5.65 21.43 7.62
CA PHE A 304 -5.55 20.40 8.66
C PHE A 304 -4.52 20.77 9.75
N VAL A 305 -4.01 21.99 9.71
CA VAL A 305 -2.99 22.48 10.64
C VAL A 305 -3.54 23.70 11.39
N ASP A 306 -3.52 23.66 12.71
CA ASP A 306 -3.89 24.77 13.59
C ASP A 306 -3.04 24.73 14.89
N GLU A 307 -3.32 25.61 15.84
CA GLU A 307 -2.62 25.65 17.13
C GLU A 307 -2.83 24.40 17.98
N PHE A 308 -3.92 23.66 17.79
CA PHE A 308 -4.24 22.42 18.51
C PHE A 308 -3.78 21.18 17.74
N HIS A 309 -3.57 21.32 16.42
CA HIS A 309 -3.15 20.28 15.50
C HIS A 309 -1.95 20.77 14.69
N PRO A 310 -0.76 20.92 15.32
CA PRO A 310 0.44 21.34 14.60
C PRO A 310 0.81 20.28 13.53
N PRO A 311 1.67 20.63 12.56
CA PRO A 311 2.13 19.67 11.56
C PRO A 311 2.71 18.42 12.23
N ALA A 312 2.14 17.25 11.96
CA ALA A 312 2.59 15.97 12.51
C ALA A 312 3.59 15.24 11.59
N TYR A 313 3.78 15.77 10.38
CA TYR A 313 4.64 15.17 9.36
C TYR A 313 5.53 16.23 8.70
N ARG A 314 6.79 15.87 8.45
CA ARG A 314 7.63 16.62 7.50
C ARG A 314 7.28 16.16 6.06
N GLY A 315 7.44 17.07 5.11
CA GLY A 315 7.19 16.73 3.71
C GLY A 315 8.25 15.82 3.10
N MET A 316 7.84 15.14 2.02
CA MET A 316 8.69 14.32 1.18
C MET A 316 8.11 14.26 -0.25
N THR A 317 8.97 14.13 -1.25
CA THR A 317 8.52 13.82 -2.60
C THR A 317 8.15 12.35 -2.74
N TYR A 318 7.28 12.04 -3.69
CA TYR A 318 6.94 10.64 -3.94
C TYR A 318 8.17 9.82 -4.40
N LYS A 319 9.06 10.46 -5.15
CA LYS A 319 10.35 9.87 -5.55
C LYS A 319 11.19 9.46 -4.34
N GLU A 320 11.35 10.37 -3.36
CA GLU A 320 12.10 10.07 -2.13
C GLU A 320 11.45 8.93 -1.33
N VAL A 321 10.11 8.87 -1.26
CA VAL A 321 9.39 7.76 -0.61
C VAL A 321 9.66 6.44 -1.32
N LEU A 322 9.58 6.40 -2.65
CA LEU A 322 9.87 5.20 -3.43
C LEU A 322 11.32 4.76 -3.30
N GLU A 323 12.28 5.69 -3.21
CA GLU A 323 13.70 5.42 -3.00
C GLU A 323 13.98 4.92 -1.57
N ALA A 324 13.38 5.55 -0.55
CA ALA A 324 13.54 5.18 0.85
C ALA A 324 12.93 3.81 1.18
N ASN A 325 11.77 3.50 0.61
CA ASN A 325 11.16 2.17 0.72
C ASN A 325 11.94 1.11 -0.10
N GLY A 326 13.07 1.52 -0.68
CA GLY A 326 13.82 0.74 -1.64
C GLY A 326 12.91 0.23 -2.73
N TYR A 327 13.10 0.55 -3.96
CA TYR A 327 12.36 -0.09 -5.06
C TYR A 327 12.38 -1.63 -4.96
N HIS A 328 13.06 -2.19 -3.94
CA HIS A 328 13.46 -3.59 -3.84
C HIS A 328 13.24 -4.28 -2.50
N ILE A 329 13.17 -3.56 -1.38
CA ILE A 329 13.19 -4.17 -0.06
C ILE A 329 12.02 -3.62 0.74
N ILE A 330 10.98 -4.44 0.87
CA ILE A 330 9.97 -4.24 1.90
C ILE A 330 10.59 -4.84 3.17
N ASP A 331 11.32 -4.03 3.92
CA ASP A 331 11.95 -4.44 5.18
C ASP A 331 11.07 -4.20 6.41
N GLY A 332 9.80 -3.85 6.18
CA GLY A 332 8.86 -3.52 7.25
C GLY A 332 9.12 -2.16 7.92
N LYS A 333 10.16 -1.44 7.52
CA LYS A 333 10.42 -0.09 7.99
C LYS A 333 9.71 0.90 7.08
N SER A 334 8.53 1.33 7.50
CA SER A 334 7.84 2.44 6.85
C SER A 334 8.71 3.70 6.89
N CYS A 335 8.84 4.38 5.76
CA CYS A 335 9.40 5.74 5.74
C CYS A 335 8.54 6.69 6.59
N MET A 336 7.27 6.37 6.86
CA MET A 336 6.38 7.13 7.74
C MET A 336 6.96 7.33 9.15
N ALA A 337 7.70 6.37 9.70
CA ALA A 337 8.36 6.54 10.99
C ALA A 337 9.45 7.63 10.96
N GLN A 338 10.03 7.90 9.78
CA GLN A 338 11.03 8.96 9.58
C GLN A 338 10.39 10.32 9.25
N LEU A 339 9.10 10.30 8.83
CA LEU A 339 8.37 11.51 8.44
C LEU A 339 7.56 12.12 9.58
N ARG A 340 7.26 11.36 10.62
CA ARG A 340 6.59 11.88 11.83
C ARG A 340 7.51 12.83 12.58
N LEU A 341 6.96 14.00 12.97
CA LEU A 341 7.64 15.06 13.73
C LEU A 341 7.53 14.82 15.23
#